data_ff6418711006e11ecaf048fce88fef0e
#
_entry.id   ff6418711006e11ecaf048fce88fef0e
#
_cell.length_a   1.000
_cell.length_b   1.000
_cell.length_c   1.000
_cell.angle_alpha   90.00
_cell.angle_beta   90.00
_cell.angle_gamma   90.00
#
_symmetry.space_group_name_H-M   'P 1'
#
loop_
_entity.id
_entity.type
_entity.pdbx_description
1 polymer ?
#
loop_
_entity_poly.entity_id
_entity_poly.type
_entity_poly.pdbx_seq_one_letter_code
_entity_poly.pdbx_strand_id
1 'polypeptide(L)'
;MATFASFTLRRPALGNSVFSSLSSKIPVSSAFSVDLRRRSVGASRFVVLVSASMDAKPTVLVAEKLGEAGLDLLKDFANVDCSYNLSPEELCTKISLCDAIIVRSGTKVSREVFESSGGRLKVVGRAGVGIDNVDLAAATEHGCLVVNAPTANTVAAAEHGIALLTAMARNVAQADASVKAGKWQRNKYVGVSLVGKTLAVMGFGKVGTEVARRAKGLGMHVIAHDPYAPADRARAIGVELVSFDEAIGTADFISLHMPLTPATSKILNDENFAKMKKGVRIVNVARGGVIDEEALVRALDAGIVAQAALDVFTEEPPPKDSKLIQHENVTVTPHLGASTMEAQEGVAVEIAEAVVGALKGELAATAVNAPMVPAEVLTELKPFVELAEKLGRLAVQLVAGGSGVKTVKVTYASSRAPDDLDTRLLRAMITKGLIEPISSVFVNLVNADFTAKQRGLRISEERVILDGSPEKPLEYIQVQIANVESKFASAISDSGEITVEGLVKDGIPHLTKVGSFEVDVSLEGSIILCRQVDQPGMIGTVGSILGEENVNVSFMSVGRIAPRKQAVMAIGVDEQPSKESLKRIGDVPAIEEFVFLKL
;
A
#
# COMPACT_ATOMS: atom_id res chain seq x y z
N MET A 1 31.04 45.62 37.19
CA MET A 1 30.85 46.92 36.49
C MET A 1 30.63 46.63 35.04
N ALA A 2 29.65 47.30 34.44
CA ALA A 2 29.15 47.29 33.07
C ALA A 2 28.08 46.23 32.79
N THR A 3 26.93 46.52 32.71
CA THR A 3 25.86 47.44 32.31
C THR A 3 24.93 46.70 31.34
N PHE A 4 23.72 46.50 31.83
CA PHE A 4 22.55 45.99 31.05
C PHE A 4 22.14 47.03 29.99
N ALA A 5 21.77 46.57 28.80
CA ALA A 5 20.97 47.35 27.88
C ALA A 5 19.76 46.49 27.42
N SER A 6 18.60 46.87 27.94
CA SER A 6 17.29 46.41 27.53
C SER A 6 16.83 47.18 26.29
N PHE A 7 16.39 46.45 25.25
CA PHE A 7 15.67 47.03 24.11
C PHE A 7 14.22 46.58 24.14
N THR A 8 13.34 47.54 24.47
CA THR A 8 11.90 47.50 24.34
C THR A 8 11.52 48.00 22.94
N LEU A 9 10.83 47.18 22.16
CA LEU A 9 10.18 47.62 20.92
C LEU A 9 8.67 47.74 21.12
N ARG A 10 8.21 49.00 20.95
CA ARG A 10 6.80 49.42 20.97
C ARG A 10 6.02 48.90 19.78
N ARG A 11 4.77 48.50 20.06
CA ARG A 11 3.68 48.38 19.07
C ARG A 11 3.15 49.77 18.72
N PRO A 12 2.70 50.02 17.48
CA PRO A 12 1.76 51.09 17.18
C PRO A 12 0.33 50.55 17.10
N ALA A 13 -0.58 51.19 17.78
CA ALA A 13 -2.01 51.10 17.66
C ALA A 13 -2.51 52.15 16.63
N LEU A 14 -3.46 51.78 15.80
CA LEU A 14 -4.38 52.66 15.05
C LEU A 14 -5.49 51.71 14.60
N GLY A 15 -6.76 51.93 14.74
CA GLY A 15 -7.57 53.12 14.92
C GLY A 15 -8.91 52.72 14.31
N ASN A 16 -9.99 52.78 15.10
CA ASN A 16 -11.37 52.54 14.69
C ASN A 16 -11.82 53.62 13.68
N SER A 17 -12.60 53.20 12.64
CA SER A 17 -13.62 54.07 12.09
C SER A 17 -14.84 53.27 11.64
N VAL A 18 -15.93 53.70 12.20
CA VAL A 18 -17.34 53.44 12.02
C VAL A 18 -17.81 53.92 10.64
N PHE A 19 -18.70 53.17 9.98
CA PHE A 19 -19.86 53.68 9.23
C PHE A 19 -20.82 52.54 8.89
N SER A 20 -21.88 52.47 9.57
CA SER A 20 -23.33 52.62 9.37
C SER A 20 -23.95 52.06 8.06
N SER A 21 -24.85 51.14 8.34
CA SER A 21 -26.13 50.78 7.75
C SER A 21 -26.66 51.55 6.51
N LEU A 22 -27.14 50.80 5.53
CA LEU A 22 -28.36 51.16 4.83
C LEU A 22 -29.09 49.89 4.33
N SER A 23 -30.27 49.74 4.87
CA SER A 23 -31.30 48.78 4.47
C SER A 23 -32.08 49.41 3.29
N SER A 24 -32.42 48.62 2.27
CA SER A 24 -33.61 48.86 1.45
C SER A 24 -34.22 47.54 0.96
N LYS A 25 -35.44 47.35 1.45
CA LYS A 25 -36.44 46.40 0.92
C LYS A 25 -36.98 46.90 -0.42
N ILE A 26 -37.52 46.00 -1.27
CA ILE A 26 -38.76 46.09 -2.10
C ILE A 26 -38.58 45.21 -3.37
N PRO A 27 -39.64 44.66 -4.00
CA PRO A 27 -40.58 43.62 -3.61
C PRO A 27 -40.68 42.43 -4.64
N VAL A 28 -41.47 41.46 -4.25
CA VAL A 28 -41.93 40.33 -5.09
C VAL A 28 -42.93 40.81 -6.14
N SER A 29 -42.80 40.43 -7.43
CA SER A 29 -43.95 40.07 -8.25
C SER A 29 -43.54 39.44 -9.60
N SER A 30 -44.38 38.51 -9.98
CA SER A 30 -44.79 38.01 -11.31
C SER A 30 -43.91 36.96 -11.99
N ALA A 31 -44.61 35.84 -12.12
CA ALA A 31 -44.32 34.68 -12.93
C ALA A 31 -44.14 35.01 -14.41
N PHE A 32 -43.10 34.42 -15.01
CA PHE A 32 -43.09 34.08 -16.43
C PHE A 32 -42.57 32.65 -16.57
N SER A 33 -43.49 31.78 -17.00
CA SER A 33 -43.16 30.44 -17.46
C SER A 33 -42.50 30.51 -18.82
N VAL A 34 -41.23 30.13 -18.91
CA VAL A 34 -40.56 29.81 -20.16
C VAL A 34 -40.17 28.35 -20.13
N ASP A 35 -40.84 27.60 -20.98
CA ASP A 35 -40.58 26.21 -21.29
C ASP A 35 -39.22 26.11 -22.03
N LEU A 36 -38.16 25.79 -21.33
CA LEU A 36 -36.84 25.52 -21.88
C LEU A 36 -36.59 24.02 -21.80
N ARG A 37 -36.85 23.34 -22.92
CA ARG A 37 -36.36 21.99 -23.17
C ARG A 37 -34.86 21.95 -22.89
N ARG A 38 -34.50 21.35 -21.75
CA ARG A 38 -33.13 21.02 -21.41
C ARG A 38 -32.63 19.92 -22.33
N ARG A 39 -31.76 20.27 -23.24
CA ARG A 39 -30.80 19.34 -23.81
C ARG A 39 -29.81 19.00 -22.69
N SER A 40 -29.89 17.80 -22.18
CA SER A 40 -28.89 17.24 -21.26
C SER A 40 -27.64 16.95 -22.05
N VAL A 41 -26.61 17.74 -21.84
CA VAL A 41 -25.24 17.38 -22.18
C VAL A 41 -24.85 16.31 -21.17
N GLY A 42 -24.62 15.08 -21.66
CA GLY A 42 -24.26 13.94 -20.85
C GLY A 42 -22.89 14.14 -20.20
N ALA A 43 -22.85 14.27 -18.90
CA ALA A 43 -21.65 14.07 -18.13
C ALA A 43 -21.38 12.57 -18.09
N SER A 44 -20.34 12.13 -18.78
CA SER A 44 -19.82 10.76 -18.70
C SER A 44 -19.42 10.48 -17.25
N ARG A 45 -20.24 9.73 -16.55
CA ARG A 45 -19.90 9.13 -15.27
C ARG A 45 -19.06 7.90 -15.56
N PHE A 46 -17.77 7.96 -15.21
CA PHE A 46 -16.93 6.79 -15.10
C PHE A 46 -17.49 5.90 -13.99
N VAL A 47 -18.09 4.80 -14.37
CA VAL A 47 -18.49 3.73 -13.46
C VAL A 47 -17.42 2.68 -13.51
N VAL A 48 -16.50 2.71 -12.55
CA VAL A 48 -15.83 1.50 -12.12
C VAL A 48 -16.94 0.63 -11.54
N LEU A 49 -17.34 -0.41 -12.26
CA LEU A 49 -18.35 -1.37 -11.82
C LEU A 49 -17.87 -2.13 -10.58
N VAL A 50 -18.03 -1.51 -9.43
CA VAL A 50 -18.46 -2.21 -8.24
C VAL A 50 -19.97 -2.11 -8.27
N SER A 51 -20.66 -3.14 -8.72
CA SER A 51 -22.11 -3.25 -8.57
C SER A 51 -22.42 -3.51 -7.08
N ALA A 52 -22.44 -2.43 -6.32
CA ALA A 52 -23.08 -2.35 -5.03
C ALA A 52 -24.23 -1.37 -5.21
N SER A 53 -25.40 -1.74 -4.73
CA SER A 53 -26.58 -0.87 -4.66
C SER A 53 -26.18 0.51 -4.14
N MET A 54 -26.36 1.55 -4.95
CA MET A 54 -25.95 2.92 -4.69
C MET A 54 -26.86 3.60 -3.66
N ASP A 55 -26.92 3.13 -2.36
CA ASP A 55 -27.56 3.92 -1.30
C ASP A 55 -27.18 3.51 0.13
N ALA A 56 -26.45 2.44 0.36
CA ALA A 56 -26.06 2.06 1.72
C ALA A 56 -24.61 2.43 2.00
N LYS A 57 -24.37 3.29 3.02
CA LYS A 57 -23.03 3.57 3.53
C LYS A 57 -22.34 2.25 3.90
N PRO A 58 -21.04 2.06 3.61
CA PRO A 58 -20.30 0.87 4.03
C PRO A 58 -20.31 0.74 5.56
N THR A 59 -20.21 -0.49 6.06
CA THR A 59 -20.17 -0.75 7.50
C THR A 59 -18.75 -1.06 7.94
N VAL A 60 -18.25 -0.33 8.94
CA VAL A 60 -16.93 -0.50 9.53
C VAL A 60 -17.06 -0.98 10.97
N LEU A 61 -16.51 -2.16 11.26
CA LEU A 61 -16.40 -2.68 12.62
C LEU A 61 -15.12 -2.13 13.27
N VAL A 62 -15.26 -1.46 14.40
CA VAL A 62 -14.14 -1.04 15.24
C VAL A 62 -14.09 -1.99 16.44
N ALA A 63 -13.17 -2.97 16.38
CA ALA A 63 -13.13 -4.07 17.34
C ALA A 63 -12.33 -3.74 18.62
N GLU A 64 -11.56 -2.66 18.60
CA GLU A 64 -10.79 -2.16 19.75
C GLU A 64 -10.93 -0.64 19.86
N LYS A 65 -10.73 -0.11 21.08
CA LYS A 65 -10.88 1.34 21.35
C LYS A 65 -9.97 2.18 20.46
N LEU A 66 -10.56 3.10 19.72
CA LEU A 66 -9.90 4.06 18.82
C LEU A 66 -10.10 5.49 19.33
N GLY A 67 -9.19 6.42 19.01
CA GLY A 67 -9.33 7.85 19.32
C GLY A 67 -10.55 8.48 18.65
N GLU A 68 -11.15 9.48 19.30
CA GLU A 68 -12.40 10.11 18.86
C GLU A 68 -12.26 10.76 17.48
N ALA A 69 -11.14 11.43 17.22
CA ALA A 69 -10.90 12.07 15.92
C ALA A 69 -10.97 11.06 14.74
N GLY A 70 -10.41 9.86 14.91
CA GLY A 70 -10.53 8.80 13.90
C GLY A 70 -11.96 8.25 13.77
N LEU A 71 -12.69 8.10 14.89
CA LEU A 71 -14.09 7.66 14.86
C LEU A 71 -14.99 8.66 14.13
N ASP A 72 -14.76 9.95 14.31
CA ASP A 72 -15.57 10.98 13.65
C ASP A 72 -15.34 10.99 12.13
N LEU A 73 -14.09 10.85 11.67
CA LEU A 73 -13.78 10.67 10.26
C LEU A 73 -14.49 9.44 9.65
N LEU A 74 -14.55 8.33 10.40
CA LEU A 74 -15.24 7.13 9.94
C LEU A 74 -16.75 7.34 9.86
N LYS A 75 -17.40 7.96 10.87
CA LYS A 75 -18.84 8.23 10.92
C LYS A 75 -19.33 9.13 9.80
N ASP A 76 -18.50 10.08 9.36
CA ASP A 76 -18.83 10.94 8.22
C ASP A 76 -19.01 10.14 6.93
N PHE A 77 -18.27 9.07 6.76
CA PHE A 77 -18.24 8.25 5.55
C PHE A 77 -19.06 6.95 5.66
N ALA A 78 -19.05 6.27 6.80
CA ALA A 78 -19.51 4.90 7.00
C ALA A 78 -20.49 4.74 8.17
N ASN A 79 -21.16 3.60 8.23
CA ASN A 79 -21.81 3.14 9.44
C ASN A 79 -20.75 2.51 10.35
N VAL A 80 -20.56 3.03 11.55
CA VAL A 80 -19.53 2.55 12.47
C VAL A 80 -20.15 1.71 13.59
N ASP A 81 -19.74 0.44 13.67
CA ASP A 81 -20.07 -0.46 14.78
C ASP A 81 -18.86 -0.57 15.73
N CYS A 82 -18.96 0.06 16.90
CA CYS A 82 -17.94 -0.04 17.93
C CYS A 82 -18.27 -1.20 18.87
N SER A 83 -17.67 -2.36 18.66
CA SER A 83 -17.86 -3.56 19.46
C SER A 83 -16.54 -4.11 19.96
N TYR A 84 -16.28 -3.91 21.24
CA TYR A 84 -15.00 -4.23 21.86
C TYR A 84 -15.02 -5.59 22.58
N ASN A 85 -13.84 -6.20 22.73
CA ASN A 85 -13.64 -7.45 23.46
C ASN A 85 -14.50 -8.62 22.95
N LEU A 86 -14.72 -8.70 21.64
CA LEU A 86 -15.46 -9.78 21.02
C LEU A 86 -14.70 -11.11 21.17
N SER A 87 -15.43 -12.19 21.46
CA SER A 87 -14.90 -13.54 21.30
C SER A 87 -14.63 -13.86 19.82
N PRO A 88 -13.80 -14.86 19.49
CA PRO A 88 -13.59 -15.27 18.10
C PRO A 88 -14.90 -15.60 17.36
N GLU A 89 -15.87 -16.24 18.02
CA GLU A 89 -17.14 -16.63 17.45
C GLU A 89 -18.04 -15.39 17.19
N GLU A 90 -18.07 -14.44 18.13
CA GLU A 90 -18.81 -13.19 17.97
C GLU A 90 -18.20 -12.35 16.84
N LEU A 91 -16.88 -12.31 16.73
CA LEU A 91 -16.18 -11.62 15.65
C LEU A 91 -16.54 -12.23 14.29
N CYS A 92 -16.49 -13.56 14.15
CA CYS A 92 -16.88 -14.26 12.93
C CYS A 92 -18.33 -14.02 12.55
N THR A 93 -19.24 -13.91 13.52
CA THR A 93 -20.65 -13.59 13.28
C THR A 93 -20.82 -12.17 12.76
N LYS A 94 -20.20 -11.19 13.41
CA LYS A 94 -20.32 -9.76 13.05
C LYS A 94 -19.67 -9.42 11.72
N ILE A 95 -18.52 -10.02 11.42
CA ILE A 95 -17.74 -9.67 10.23
C ILE A 95 -18.50 -9.93 8.92
N SER A 96 -19.42 -10.87 8.90
CA SER A 96 -20.27 -11.18 7.74
C SER A 96 -21.13 -9.97 7.29
N LEU A 97 -21.32 -8.99 8.16
CA LEU A 97 -22.11 -7.79 7.92
C LEU A 97 -21.27 -6.55 7.65
N CYS A 98 -19.93 -6.68 7.67
CA CYS A 98 -19.00 -5.54 7.63
C CYS A 98 -18.19 -5.50 6.34
N ASP A 99 -17.98 -4.30 5.83
CA ASP A 99 -17.13 -4.04 4.65
C ASP A 99 -15.67 -3.78 5.04
N ALA A 100 -15.43 -3.32 6.28
CA ALA A 100 -14.10 -3.16 6.85
C ALA A 100 -14.09 -3.46 8.35
N ILE A 101 -12.90 -3.78 8.86
CA ILE A 101 -12.63 -3.92 10.29
C ILE A 101 -11.39 -3.10 10.66
N ILE A 102 -11.43 -2.44 11.82
CA ILE A 102 -10.27 -1.79 12.45
C ILE A 102 -9.94 -2.51 13.76
N VAL A 103 -8.68 -2.95 13.87
CA VAL A 103 -8.13 -3.62 15.03
C VAL A 103 -6.86 -2.93 15.53
N ARG A 104 -6.47 -3.21 16.77
CA ARG A 104 -5.14 -2.90 17.31
C ARG A 104 -4.37 -4.21 17.49
N SER A 105 -3.69 -4.40 18.63
CA SER A 105 -2.90 -5.61 18.90
C SER A 105 -3.67 -6.73 19.59
N GLY A 106 -4.79 -6.43 20.24
CA GLY A 106 -5.55 -7.40 21.05
C GLY A 106 -6.44 -8.32 20.26
N THR A 107 -6.97 -7.88 19.11
CA THR A 107 -7.88 -8.67 18.27
C THR A 107 -7.12 -9.38 17.17
N LYS A 108 -7.23 -10.71 17.10
CA LYS A 108 -6.62 -11.52 16.04
C LYS A 108 -7.60 -11.65 14.85
N VAL A 109 -7.14 -11.25 13.67
CA VAL A 109 -7.87 -11.44 12.40
C VAL A 109 -7.31 -12.68 11.71
N SER A 110 -7.86 -13.83 12.06
CA SER A 110 -7.42 -15.15 11.57
C SER A 110 -8.08 -15.50 10.24
N ARG A 111 -7.70 -16.63 9.65
CA ARG A 111 -8.30 -17.17 8.42
C ARG A 111 -9.81 -17.33 8.53
N GLU A 112 -10.30 -17.81 9.67
CA GLU A 112 -11.74 -18.03 9.91
C GLU A 112 -12.54 -16.73 9.83
N VAL A 113 -11.96 -15.59 10.19
CA VAL A 113 -12.60 -14.27 10.07
C VAL A 113 -12.80 -13.92 8.59
N PHE A 114 -11.79 -14.14 7.74
CA PHE A 114 -11.92 -13.89 6.31
C PHE A 114 -12.94 -14.83 5.65
N GLU A 115 -12.91 -16.10 5.98
CA GLU A 115 -13.87 -17.10 5.48
C GLU A 115 -15.32 -16.75 5.91
N SER A 116 -15.52 -16.38 7.17
CA SER A 116 -16.83 -15.98 7.73
C SER A 116 -17.38 -14.69 7.11
N SER A 117 -16.52 -13.85 6.55
CA SER A 117 -16.97 -12.64 5.86
C SER A 117 -17.73 -12.90 4.56
N GLY A 118 -17.61 -14.12 3.99
CA GLY A 118 -18.21 -14.48 2.71
C GLY A 118 -17.79 -13.59 1.54
N GLY A 119 -16.60 -12.97 1.61
CA GLY A 119 -16.07 -12.03 0.61
C GLY A 119 -16.58 -10.59 0.75
N ARG A 120 -17.36 -10.28 1.80
CA ARG A 120 -17.83 -8.92 2.05
C ARG A 120 -16.73 -8.02 2.63
N LEU A 121 -15.84 -8.56 3.46
CA LEU A 121 -14.74 -7.82 4.06
C LEU A 121 -13.72 -7.41 2.99
N LYS A 122 -13.60 -6.10 2.73
CA LYS A 122 -12.73 -5.52 1.71
C LYS A 122 -11.43 -4.97 2.29
N VAL A 123 -11.49 -4.46 3.55
CA VAL A 123 -10.37 -3.76 4.17
C VAL A 123 -10.20 -4.17 5.63
N VAL A 124 -8.97 -4.49 6.01
CA VAL A 124 -8.55 -4.61 7.41
C VAL A 124 -7.63 -3.43 7.72
N GLY A 125 -8.01 -2.58 8.65
CA GLY A 125 -7.21 -1.50 9.19
C GLY A 125 -6.55 -1.93 10.50
N ARG A 126 -5.22 -1.99 10.55
CA ARG A 126 -4.48 -2.22 11.80
C ARG A 126 -3.96 -0.89 12.36
N ALA A 127 -4.58 -0.40 13.42
CA ALA A 127 -4.22 0.84 14.09
C ALA A 127 -2.88 0.72 14.82
N GLY A 128 -1.79 0.88 14.07
CA GLY A 128 -0.38 0.82 14.48
C GLY A 128 0.51 0.20 13.42
N VAL A 129 1.82 0.05 13.68
CA VAL A 129 2.81 -0.40 12.68
C VAL A 129 2.76 -1.90 12.41
N GLY A 130 2.79 -2.72 13.49
CA GLY A 130 2.85 -4.18 13.37
C GLY A 130 1.53 -4.76 12.87
N ILE A 131 1.63 -5.86 12.16
CA ILE A 131 0.50 -6.56 11.54
C ILE A 131 0.44 -8.03 11.96
N ASP A 132 1.17 -8.37 13.02
CA ASP A 132 1.42 -9.75 13.47
C ASP A 132 0.14 -10.49 13.87
N ASN A 133 -0.92 -9.76 14.18
CA ASN A 133 -2.24 -10.28 14.53
C ASN A 133 -3.20 -10.41 13.34
N VAL A 134 -2.75 -10.19 12.10
CA VAL A 134 -3.55 -10.35 10.88
C VAL A 134 -2.94 -11.44 10.00
N ASP A 135 -3.74 -12.44 9.62
CA ASP A 135 -3.34 -13.45 8.64
C ASP A 135 -3.29 -12.84 7.23
N LEU A 136 -2.10 -12.35 6.84
CA LEU A 136 -1.88 -11.71 5.54
C LEU A 136 -2.09 -12.67 4.35
N ALA A 137 -1.80 -13.95 4.53
CA ALA A 137 -1.98 -14.93 3.47
C ALA A 137 -3.47 -15.12 3.19
N ALA A 138 -4.28 -15.29 4.24
CA ALA A 138 -5.73 -15.37 4.12
C ALA A 138 -6.34 -14.07 3.59
N ALA A 139 -5.90 -12.90 4.08
CA ALA A 139 -6.35 -11.61 3.57
C ALA A 139 -6.11 -11.47 2.06
N THR A 140 -4.91 -11.85 1.60
CA THR A 140 -4.54 -11.79 0.18
C THR A 140 -5.36 -12.77 -0.65
N GLU A 141 -5.54 -13.99 -0.20
CA GLU A 141 -6.36 -15.01 -0.86
C GLU A 141 -7.80 -14.54 -1.08
N HIS A 142 -8.39 -13.90 -0.06
CA HIS A 142 -9.76 -13.36 -0.13
C HIS A 142 -9.86 -11.99 -0.80
N GLY A 143 -8.75 -11.44 -1.30
CA GLY A 143 -8.73 -10.12 -1.93
C GLY A 143 -9.00 -8.98 -0.97
N CYS A 144 -8.77 -9.18 0.33
CA CYS A 144 -8.95 -8.17 1.36
C CYS A 144 -7.68 -7.35 1.54
N LEU A 145 -7.78 -6.03 1.39
CA LEU A 145 -6.66 -5.12 1.56
C LEU A 145 -6.35 -4.93 3.04
N VAL A 146 -5.09 -5.06 3.41
CA VAL A 146 -4.61 -4.76 4.76
C VAL A 146 -3.85 -3.45 4.74
N VAL A 147 -4.30 -2.49 5.53
CA VAL A 147 -3.63 -1.19 5.74
C VAL A 147 -3.22 -1.03 7.19
N ASN A 148 -2.14 -0.30 7.42
CA ASN A 148 -1.66 0.00 8.77
C ASN A 148 -1.41 1.50 8.98
N ALA A 149 -1.02 1.89 10.21
CA ALA A 149 -0.63 3.26 10.56
C ALA A 149 0.87 3.28 10.96
N PRO A 150 1.80 3.49 9.99
CA PRO A 150 3.23 3.29 10.22
C PRO A 150 3.96 4.56 10.69
N THR A 151 3.29 5.70 10.91
CA THR A 151 3.98 6.97 11.17
C THR A 151 3.67 7.59 12.51
N ALA A 152 2.43 7.64 12.92
CA ALA A 152 1.96 8.41 14.07
C ALA A 152 2.57 7.98 15.42
N ASN A 153 3.00 6.74 15.58
CA ASN A 153 3.59 6.24 16.82
C ASN A 153 5.13 6.24 16.85
N THR A 154 5.80 6.71 15.79
CA THR A 154 7.26 6.67 15.67
C THR A 154 7.97 7.36 16.81
N VAL A 155 7.54 8.59 17.15
CA VAL A 155 8.13 9.40 18.22
C VAL A 155 7.88 8.76 19.57
N ALA A 156 6.65 8.34 19.86
CA ALA A 156 6.28 7.71 21.12
C ALA A 156 7.10 6.44 21.40
N ALA A 157 7.26 5.55 20.40
CA ALA A 157 8.08 4.34 20.53
C ALA A 157 9.56 4.67 20.79
N ALA A 158 10.10 5.68 20.12
CA ALA A 158 11.47 6.12 20.33
C ALA A 158 11.67 6.70 21.73
N GLU A 159 10.74 7.51 22.21
CA GLU A 159 10.77 8.09 23.56
C GLU A 159 10.66 7.02 24.64
N HIS A 160 9.79 6.04 24.43
CA HIS A 160 9.66 4.90 25.35
C HIS A 160 10.96 4.06 25.41
N GLY A 161 11.60 3.82 24.27
CA GLY A 161 12.91 3.16 24.22
C GLY A 161 13.99 3.94 24.98
N ILE A 162 14.05 5.24 24.84
CA ILE A 162 14.96 6.12 25.60
C ILE A 162 14.61 6.12 27.09
N ALA A 163 13.32 6.18 27.44
CA ALA A 163 12.88 6.12 28.85
C ALA A 163 13.31 4.81 29.51
N LEU A 164 13.12 3.67 28.86
CA LEU A 164 13.57 2.37 29.33
C LEU A 164 15.10 2.28 29.44
N LEU A 165 15.83 2.78 28.44
CA LEU A 165 17.29 2.84 28.45
C LEU A 165 17.82 3.62 29.64
N THR A 166 17.27 4.80 29.89
CA THR A 166 17.68 5.68 31.01
C THR A 166 17.26 5.12 32.37
N ALA A 167 16.05 4.57 32.47
CA ALA A 167 15.54 3.95 33.69
C ALA A 167 16.37 2.71 34.08
N MET A 168 16.69 1.85 33.10
CA MET A 168 17.56 0.68 33.30
C MET A 168 18.97 1.09 33.73
N ALA A 169 19.61 2.03 33.02
CA ALA A 169 20.97 2.48 33.34
C ALA A 169 21.10 3.04 34.78
N ARG A 170 20.01 3.53 35.36
CA ARG A 170 19.96 4.13 36.68
C ARG A 170 19.15 3.32 37.70
N ASN A 171 18.73 2.10 37.37
CA ASN A 171 17.95 1.20 38.24
C ASN A 171 16.66 1.84 38.81
N VAL A 172 16.00 2.71 38.05
CA VAL A 172 14.88 3.54 38.55
C VAL A 172 13.70 2.68 39.01
N ALA A 173 13.30 1.67 38.22
CA ALA A 173 12.17 0.82 38.55
C ALA A 173 12.40 0.00 39.83
N GLN A 174 13.58 -0.61 39.98
CA GLN A 174 13.97 -1.41 41.16
C GLN A 174 14.12 -0.53 42.40
N ALA A 175 14.67 0.70 42.24
CA ALA A 175 14.82 1.64 43.34
C ALA A 175 13.47 2.17 43.83
N ASP A 176 12.54 2.50 42.92
CA ASP A 176 11.18 2.92 43.26
C ASP A 176 10.44 1.82 44.04
N ALA A 177 10.48 0.56 43.52
CA ALA A 177 9.85 -0.57 44.17
C ALA A 177 10.44 -0.81 45.58
N SER A 178 11.76 -0.68 45.76
CA SER A 178 12.43 -0.82 47.05
C SER A 178 11.96 0.25 48.07
N VAL A 179 11.89 1.52 47.65
CA VAL A 179 11.44 2.60 48.52
C VAL A 179 9.98 2.44 48.93
N LYS A 180 9.11 2.08 47.96
CA LYS A 180 7.70 1.77 48.24
C LYS A 180 7.48 0.57 49.16
N ALA A 181 8.42 -0.38 49.14
CA ALA A 181 8.48 -1.52 50.09
C ALA A 181 9.13 -1.15 51.45
N GLY A 182 9.40 0.13 51.71
CA GLY A 182 9.98 0.63 52.95
C GLY A 182 11.50 0.37 53.10
N LYS A 183 12.22 0.01 52.02
CA LYS A 183 13.65 -0.32 52.04
C LYS A 183 14.48 0.80 51.42
N TRP A 184 15.36 1.41 52.22
CA TRP A 184 16.28 2.49 51.82
C TRP A 184 17.67 1.91 51.50
N GLN A 185 17.91 1.48 50.24
CA GLN A 185 19.09 0.72 49.85
C GLN A 185 19.94 1.48 48.80
N ARG A 186 20.45 2.66 49.10
CA ARG A 186 21.19 3.54 48.14
C ARG A 186 22.33 2.79 47.42
N ASN A 187 23.13 2.01 48.12
CA ASN A 187 24.31 1.38 47.56
C ASN A 187 23.97 0.19 46.63
N LYS A 188 22.75 -0.38 46.74
CA LYS A 188 22.31 -1.49 45.86
C LYS A 188 22.01 -0.97 44.44
N TYR A 189 21.59 0.27 44.28
CA TYR A 189 21.09 0.80 43.03
C TYR A 189 22.06 1.79 42.36
N VAL A 190 23.37 1.60 42.54
CA VAL A 190 24.39 2.36 41.81
C VAL A 190 24.33 1.99 40.34
N GLY A 191 24.02 2.96 39.47
CA GLY A 191 23.90 2.78 38.02
C GLY A 191 25.14 3.17 37.25
N VAL A 192 25.00 3.31 35.94
CA VAL A 192 26.05 3.72 35.01
C VAL A 192 25.70 5.03 34.32
N SER A 193 26.73 5.81 33.93
CA SER A 193 26.57 6.98 33.08
C SER A 193 26.38 6.57 31.62
N LEU A 194 25.60 7.34 30.88
CA LEU A 194 25.42 7.16 29.44
C LEU A 194 26.50 7.89 28.63
N VAL A 195 27.07 8.97 29.19
CA VAL A 195 28.05 9.81 28.48
C VAL A 195 29.27 8.97 28.10
N GLY A 196 29.64 9.02 26.81
CA GLY A 196 30.77 8.30 26.25
C GLY A 196 30.55 6.78 26.06
N LYS A 197 29.36 6.25 26.39
CA LYS A 197 29.02 4.86 26.12
C LYS A 197 28.54 4.69 24.69
N THR A 198 28.83 3.52 24.10
CA THR A 198 28.40 3.16 22.76
C THR A 198 27.02 2.52 22.79
N LEU A 199 26.07 3.09 22.05
CA LEU A 199 24.77 2.52 21.75
C LEU A 199 24.76 1.95 20.34
N ALA A 200 24.50 0.66 20.17
CA ALA A 200 24.17 0.05 18.90
C ALA A 200 22.64 0.08 18.68
N VAL A 201 22.20 0.76 17.64
CA VAL A 201 20.80 0.80 17.19
C VAL A 201 20.61 -0.28 16.12
N MET A 202 19.88 -1.34 16.46
CA MET A 202 19.63 -2.47 15.57
C MET A 202 18.30 -2.30 14.86
N GLY A 203 18.36 -1.96 13.54
CA GLY A 203 17.25 -1.46 12.76
C GLY A 203 17.25 0.09 12.71
N PHE A 204 17.59 0.64 11.54
CA PHE A 204 17.75 2.10 11.36
C PHE A 204 16.62 2.70 10.49
N GLY A 205 15.40 2.22 10.75
CA GLY A 205 14.16 2.77 10.19
C GLY A 205 13.75 4.08 10.89
N LYS A 206 12.45 4.41 10.82
CA LYS A 206 11.89 5.64 11.42
C LYS A 206 12.16 5.72 12.93
N VAL A 207 11.83 4.67 13.69
CA VAL A 207 12.01 4.63 15.16
C VAL A 207 13.49 4.63 15.55
N GLY A 208 14.32 3.77 14.93
CA GLY A 208 15.76 3.70 15.22
C GLY A 208 16.47 5.03 14.96
N THR A 209 16.11 5.76 13.92
CA THR A 209 16.63 7.10 13.63
C THR A 209 16.29 8.09 14.74
N GLU A 210 15.06 8.06 15.24
CA GLU A 210 14.62 8.96 16.35
C GLU A 210 15.30 8.59 17.68
N VAL A 211 15.52 7.31 17.96
CA VAL A 211 16.30 6.84 19.12
C VAL A 211 17.75 7.31 19.02
N ALA A 212 18.39 7.13 17.87
CA ALA A 212 19.76 7.54 17.63
C ALA A 212 19.96 9.05 17.87
N ARG A 213 19.03 9.88 17.36
CA ARG A 213 19.08 11.35 17.56
C ARG A 213 19.00 11.73 19.04
N ARG A 214 18.10 11.11 19.80
CA ARG A 214 17.93 11.35 21.24
C ARG A 214 19.11 10.85 22.06
N ALA A 215 19.63 9.65 21.73
CA ALA A 215 20.79 9.08 22.43
C ALA A 215 22.06 9.92 22.23
N LYS A 216 22.28 10.49 21.05
CA LYS A 216 23.36 11.49 20.83
C LYS A 216 23.19 12.71 21.72
N GLY A 217 21.95 13.20 21.90
CA GLY A 217 21.66 14.29 22.84
C GLY A 217 21.99 13.95 24.30
N LEU A 218 21.98 12.67 24.67
CA LEU A 218 22.41 12.16 25.99
C LEU A 218 23.92 11.96 26.09
N GLY A 219 24.69 12.32 25.07
CA GLY A 219 26.15 12.22 25.05
C GLY A 219 26.68 10.81 24.77
N MET A 220 25.86 9.92 24.19
CA MET A 220 26.28 8.59 23.77
C MET A 220 26.98 8.64 22.40
N HIS A 221 27.92 7.73 22.19
CA HIS A 221 28.40 7.37 20.85
C HIS A 221 27.41 6.40 20.22
N VAL A 222 26.88 6.72 19.03
CA VAL A 222 25.81 5.93 18.41
C VAL A 222 26.33 5.32 17.11
N ILE A 223 26.24 3.99 17.02
CA ILE A 223 26.42 3.19 15.81
C ILE A 223 25.09 2.52 15.44
N ALA A 224 24.92 2.12 14.20
CA ALA A 224 23.70 1.42 13.80
C ALA A 224 24.00 0.24 12.87
N HIS A 225 23.15 -0.78 12.95
CA HIS A 225 23.14 -1.89 12.00
C HIS A 225 21.76 -2.00 11.35
N ASP A 226 21.71 -1.89 10.04
CA ASP A 226 20.53 -2.16 9.22
C ASP A 226 20.99 -2.39 7.77
N PRO A 227 20.79 -3.60 7.21
CA PRO A 227 21.24 -3.93 5.85
C PRO A 227 20.49 -3.17 4.75
N TYR A 228 19.36 -2.54 5.08
CA TYR A 228 18.50 -1.84 4.13
C TYR A 228 18.50 -0.31 4.32
N ALA A 229 19.21 0.19 5.32
CA ALA A 229 19.21 1.64 5.59
C ALA A 229 20.05 2.40 4.57
N PRO A 230 19.52 3.49 3.98
CA PRO A 230 20.33 4.36 3.13
C PRO A 230 21.48 5.01 3.92
N ALA A 231 22.71 4.88 3.42
CA ALA A 231 23.90 5.44 4.07
C ALA A 231 23.81 6.96 4.30
N ASP A 232 23.13 7.68 3.41
CA ASP A 232 22.94 9.13 3.51
C ASP A 232 22.06 9.51 4.72
N ARG A 233 21.07 8.71 5.06
CA ARG A 233 20.24 8.92 6.25
C ARG A 233 21.06 8.85 7.52
N ALA A 234 21.96 7.88 7.64
CA ALA A 234 22.85 7.73 8.79
C ALA A 234 23.84 8.88 8.86
N ARG A 235 24.48 9.22 7.74
CA ARG A 235 25.40 10.36 7.62
C ARG A 235 24.77 11.69 8.01
N ALA A 236 23.53 11.94 7.60
CA ALA A 236 22.81 13.19 7.88
C ALA A 236 22.67 13.49 9.38
N ILE A 237 22.64 12.46 10.24
CA ILE A 237 22.57 12.61 11.69
C ILE A 237 23.89 12.21 12.39
N GLY A 238 24.95 11.95 11.61
CA GLY A 238 26.28 11.61 12.11
C GLY A 238 26.31 10.26 12.87
N VAL A 239 25.65 9.24 12.33
CA VAL A 239 25.66 7.86 12.82
C VAL A 239 26.41 7.01 11.81
N GLU A 240 27.27 6.11 12.30
CA GLU A 240 27.99 5.16 11.48
C GLU A 240 27.18 3.87 11.34
N LEU A 241 27.05 3.38 10.07
CA LEU A 241 26.49 2.05 9.81
C LEU A 241 27.59 1.02 9.85
N VAL A 242 27.41 0.00 10.69
CA VAL A 242 28.40 -1.05 10.93
C VAL A 242 27.81 -2.44 10.65
N SER A 243 28.65 -3.45 10.59
CA SER A 243 28.22 -4.85 10.49
C SER A 243 27.49 -5.30 11.76
N PHE A 244 26.73 -6.39 11.67
CA PHE A 244 26.03 -6.97 12.83
C PHE A 244 27.02 -7.37 13.93
N ASP A 245 28.08 -8.09 13.58
CA ASP A 245 29.09 -8.57 14.54
C ASP A 245 29.83 -7.41 15.21
N GLU A 246 30.13 -6.37 14.47
CA GLU A 246 30.76 -5.16 15.01
C GLU A 246 29.81 -4.42 15.97
N ALA A 247 28.54 -4.29 15.62
CA ALA A 247 27.53 -3.66 16.47
C ALA A 247 27.40 -4.37 17.82
N ILE A 248 27.25 -5.69 17.82
CA ILE A 248 27.09 -6.46 19.07
C ILE A 248 28.39 -6.57 19.88
N GLY A 249 29.56 -6.62 19.20
CA GLY A 249 30.86 -6.78 19.85
C GLY A 249 31.40 -5.51 20.51
N THR A 250 30.98 -4.34 20.07
CA THR A 250 31.52 -3.04 20.55
C THR A 250 30.56 -2.29 21.48
N ALA A 251 29.26 -2.59 21.43
CA ALA A 251 28.24 -1.84 22.16
C ALA A 251 28.29 -2.02 23.68
N ASP A 252 28.12 -0.95 24.42
CA ASP A 252 27.78 -0.97 25.85
C ASP A 252 26.25 -1.11 26.05
N PHE A 253 25.48 -0.62 25.09
CA PHE A 253 24.02 -0.70 25.05
C PHE A 253 23.57 -1.11 23.64
N ILE A 254 22.56 -1.97 23.55
CA ILE A 254 21.91 -2.38 22.30
C ILE A 254 20.44 -2.02 22.40
N SER A 255 19.89 -1.34 21.39
CA SER A 255 18.47 -1.03 21.30
C SER A 255 17.89 -1.59 20.01
N LEU A 256 16.84 -2.42 20.14
CA LEU A 256 16.24 -3.15 19.02
C LEU A 256 15.06 -2.37 18.44
N HIS A 257 15.07 -2.18 17.10
CA HIS A 257 14.05 -1.44 16.34
C HIS A 257 13.77 -2.09 14.99
N MET A 258 13.97 -3.40 14.90
CA MET A 258 13.75 -4.21 13.70
C MET A 258 12.42 -4.97 13.77
N PRO A 259 11.77 -5.29 12.61
CA PRO A 259 10.59 -6.15 12.59
C PRO A 259 10.97 -7.59 12.91
N LEU A 260 9.99 -8.39 13.35
CA LEU A 260 10.13 -9.84 13.46
C LEU A 260 9.93 -10.47 12.07
N THR A 261 10.97 -11.10 11.56
CA THR A 261 11.01 -11.82 10.29
C THR A 261 11.73 -13.15 10.47
N PRO A 262 11.70 -14.09 9.53
CA PRO A 262 12.53 -15.29 9.61
C PRO A 262 14.03 -15.01 9.81
N ALA A 263 14.53 -13.88 9.27
CA ALA A 263 15.94 -13.49 9.41
C ALA A 263 16.26 -12.82 10.76
N THR A 264 15.29 -12.20 11.42
CA THR A 264 15.48 -11.49 12.68
C THR A 264 14.95 -12.27 13.90
N SER A 265 14.22 -13.37 13.65
CA SER A 265 13.74 -14.26 14.71
C SER A 265 14.91 -14.84 15.49
N LYS A 266 14.90 -14.64 16.82
CA LYS A 266 15.94 -15.10 17.73
C LYS A 266 17.36 -14.71 17.28
N ILE A 267 17.50 -13.53 16.67
CA ILE A 267 18.80 -13.02 16.22
C ILE A 267 19.74 -12.79 17.42
N LEU A 268 19.21 -12.44 18.60
CA LEU A 268 19.96 -12.45 19.84
C LEU A 268 19.73 -13.78 20.56
N ASN A 269 20.68 -14.70 20.40
CA ASN A 269 20.72 -16.05 20.95
C ASN A 269 22.04 -16.31 21.65
N ASP A 270 22.25 -17.52 22.17
CA ASP A 270 23.48 -17.89 22.94
C ASP A 270 24.75 -17.60 22.14
N GLU A 271 24.79 -17.90 20.83
CA GLU A 271 25.96 -17.65 19.97
C GLU A 271 26.32 -16.16 19.93
N ASN A 272 25.31 -15.32 19.70
CA ASN A 272 25.50 -13.88 19.58
C ASN A 272 25.74 -13.23 20.96
N PHE A 273 25.12 -13.70 22.04
CA PHE A 273 25.45 -13.24 23.38
C PHE A 273 26.92 -13.48 23.72
N ALA A 274 27.49 -14.63 23.31
CA ALA A 274 28.91 -14.96 23.56
C ALA A 274 29.89 -13.99 22.85
N LYS A 275 29.47 -13.34 21.77
CA LYS A 275 30.28 -12.35 21.04
C LYS A 275 30.17 -10.93 21.64
N MET A 276 29.21 -10.70 22.54
CA MET A 276 28.95 -9.38 23.09
C MET A 276 29.99 -8.96 24.13
N LYS A 277 30.09 -7.64 24.27
CA LYS A 277 30.89 -7.04 25.34
C LYS A 277 30.29 -7.42 26.70
N LYS A 278 31.09 -7.97 27.59
CA LYS A 278 30.64 -8.33 28.95
C LYS A 278 30.05 -7.10 29.67
N GLY A 279 28.88 -7.28 30.23
CA GLY A 279 28.16 -6.19 30.92
C GLY A 279 27.33 -5.32 29.98
N VAL A 280 27.08 -5.75 28.74
CA VAL A 280 26.18 -5.09 27.80
C VAL A 280 24.75 -4.96 28.36
N ARG A 281 24.03 -3.95 27.96
CA ARG A 281 22.62 -3.70 28.32
C ARG A 281 21.75 -3.69 27.09
N ILE A 282 20.57 -4.29 27.18
CA ILE A 282 19.69 -4.49 26.03
C ILE A 282 18.33 -3.86 26.27
N VAL A 283 17.84 -3.12 25.28
CA VAL A 283 16.48 -2.55 25.24
C VAL A 283 15.72 -3.15 24.05
N ASN A 284 14.53 -3.68 24.31
CA ASN A 284 13.64 -4.14 23.26
C ASN A 284 12.27 -3.47 23.37
N VAL A 285 11.99 -2.54 22.45
CA VAL A 285 10.69 -1.88 22.25
C VAL A 285 10.16 -2.17 20.83
N ALA A 286 10.72 -3.19 20.17
CA ALA A 286 10.40 -3.54 18.79
C ALA A 286 9.38 -4.67 18.72
N ARG A 287 9.84 -5.92 18.86
CA ARG A 287 8.99 -7.12 18.83
C ARG A 287 9.51 -8.19 19.79
N GLY A 288 8.58 -8.93 20.41
CA GLY A 288 8.88 -10.21 21.01
C GLY A 288 9.40 -11.21 19.97
N GLY A 289 10.18 -12.20 20.39
CA GLY A 289 10.76 -13.22 19.51
C GLY A 289 11.99 -12.77 18.70
N VAL A 290 12.38 -11.49 18.69
CA VAL A 290 13.67 -11.03 18.15
C VAL A 290 14.82 -11.50 19.07
N ILE A 291 14.57 -11.57 20.35
CA ILE A 291 15.47 -12.16 21.35
C ILE A 291 15.01 -13.58 21.67
N ASP A 292 15.92 -14.52 21.77
CA ASP A 292 15.66 -15.79 22.45
C ASP A 292 15.61 -15.53 23.96
N GLU A 293 14.40 -15.53 24.52
CA GLU A 293 14.17 -15.17 25.93
C GLU A 293 14.87 -16.10 26.92
N GLU A 294 14.94 -17.39 26.60
CA GLU A 294 15.67 -18.36 27.45
C GLU A 294 17.17 -18.12 27.37
N ALA A 295 17.73 -17.84 26.20
CA ALA A 295 19.12 -17.48 26.04
C ALA A 295 19.46 -16.16 26.74
N LEU A 296 18.53 -15.18 26.73
CA LEU A 296 18.72 -13.95 27.50
C LEU A 296 18.80 -14.19 29.00
N VAL A 297 17.97 -15.07 29.57
CA VAL A 297 18.03 -15.42 30.98
C VAL A 297 19.41 -16.03 31.30
N ARG A 298 19.91 -16.97 30.49
CA ARG A 298 21.26 -17.53 30.67
C ARG A 298 22.38 -16.48 30.60
N ALA A 299 22.25 -15.53 29.66
CA ALA A 299 23.22 -14.45 29.49
C ALA A 299 23.21 -13.45 30.67
N LEU A 300 22.04 -13.19 31.26
CA LEU A 300 21.87 -12.39 32.47
C LEU A 300 22.51 -13.10 33.69
N ASP A 301 22.20 -14.38 33.89
CA ASP A 301 22.78 -15.21 34.99
C ASP A 301 24.30 -15.31 34.88
N ALA A 302 24.86 -15.42 33.67
CA ALA A 302 26.29 -15.45 33.40
C ALA A 302 26.98 -14.06 33.49
N GLY A 303 26.20 -12.97 33.62
CA GLY A 303 26.71 -11.60 33.65
C GLY A 303 27.32 -11.13 32.32
N ILE A 304 27.03 -11.82 31.22
CA ILE A 304 27.31 -11.32 29.86
C ILE A 304 26.44 -10.10 29.59
N VAL A 305 25.13 -10.25 29.79
CA VAL A 305 24.17 -9.15 29.81
C VAL A 305 24.03 -8.68 31.26
N ALA A 306 24.32 -7.41 31.51
CA ALA A 306 24.17 -6.84 32.83
C ALA A 306 22.71 -6.56 33.18
N GLN A 307 21.93 -6.05 32.22
CA GLN A 307 20.53 -5.68 32.40
C GLN A 307 19.79 -5.76 31.07
N ALA A 308 18.48 -5.98 31.14
CA ALA A 308 17.57 -5.85 30.01
C ALA A 308 16.36 -4.99 30.37
N ALA A 309 15.85 -4.22 29.40
CA ALA A 309 14.59 -3.49 29.50
C ALA A 309 13.69 -3.87 28.33
N LEU A 310 12.53 -4.45 28.65
CA LEU A 310 11.67 -5.11 27.66
C LEU A 310 10.26 -4.54 27.74
N ASP A 311 9.76 -4.09 26.59
CA ASP A 311 8.37 -3.65 26.42
C ASP A 311 7.53 -4.71 25.69
N VAL A 312 8.19 -5.69 25.07
CA VAL A 312 7.58 -6.69 24.20
C VAL A 312 8.10 -8.10 24.51
N PHE A 313 7.25 -9.11 24.33
CA PHE A 313 7.52 -10.51 24.69
C PHE A 313 7.07 -11.45 23.56
N THR A 314 7.62 -12.66 23.55
CA THR A 314 7.23 -13.71 22.61
C THR A 314 5.76 -14.09 22.77
N GLU A 315 5.27 -14.12 24.00
CA GLU A 315 3.86 -14.28 24.36
C GLU A 315 3.40 -13.05 25.15
N GLU A 316 2.31 -12.43 24.71
CA GLU A 316 1.74 -11.24 25.34
C GLU A 316 0.25 -11.49 25.71
N PRO A 317 -0.11 -11.44 27.00
CA PRO A 317 0.73 -11.19 28.18
C PRO A 317 1.67 -12.36 28.50
N PRO A 318 2.90 -12.08 28.97
CA PRO A 318 3.85 -13.15 29.31
C PRO A 318 3.38 -13.95 30.53
N PRO A 319 3.74 -15.26 30.64
CA PRO A 319 3.39 -16.09 31.79
C PRO A 319 3.89 -15.49 33.12
N LYS A 320 3.07 -15.54 34.17
CA LYS A 320 3.37 -14.94 35.47
C LYS A 320 4.60 -15.57 36.14
N ASP A 321 4.93 -16.81 35.82
CA ASP A 321 6.07 -17.59 36.31
C ASP A 321 7.31 -17.49 35.41
N SER A 322 7.27 -16.62 34.37
CA SER A 322 8.40 -16.39 33.49
C SER A 322 9.63 -15.96 34.29
N LYS A 323 10.72 -16.73 34.17
CA LYS A 323 12.01 -16.39 34.77
C LYS A 323 12.57 -15.06 34.32
N LEU A 324 12.26 -14.68 33.06
CA LEU A 324 12.72 -13.43 32.47
C LEU A 324 12.08 -12.22 33.16
N ILE A 325 10.73 -12.20 33.30
CA ILE A 325 10.05 -11.06 33.95
C ILE A 325 10.30 -10.96 35.45
N GLN A 326 10.63 -12.09 36.11
CA GLN A 326 10.96 -12.12 37.52
C GLN A 326 12.44 -11.85 37.82
N HIS A 327 13.27 -11.76 36.78
CA HIS A 327 14.70 -11.55 36.95
C HIS A 327 15.01 -10.13 37.48
N GLU A 328 15.82 -10.01 38.57
CA GLU A 328 16.08 -8.73 39.25
C GLU A 328 16.74 -7.66 38.35
N ASN A 329 17.47 -8.07 37.32
CA ASN A 329 18.16 -7.18 36.37
C ASN A 329 17.30 -6.89 35.13
N VAL A 330 16.01 -7.22 35.14
CA VAL A 330 15.09 -6.97 34.02
C VAL A 330 14.06 -5.91 34.45
N THR A 331 13.87 -4.92 33.61
CA THR A 331 12.80 -3.92 33.70
C THR A 331 11.78 -4.22 32.62
N VAL A 332 10.50 -4.29 32.98
CA VAL A 332 9.44 -4.66 32.04
C VAL A 332 8.32 -3.63 31.99
N THR A 333 7.72 -3.45 30.81
CA THR A 333 6.52 -2.65 30.60
C THR A 333 5.53 -3.41 29.68
N PRO A 334 4.21 -3.19 29.83
CA PRO A 334 3.19 -3.99 29.13
C PRO A 334 2.88 -3.44 27.74
N HIS A 335 3.86 -3.44 26.83
CA HIS A 335 3.77 -3.00 25.44
C HIS A 335 3.22 -1.55 25.30
N LEU A 336 3.95 -0.61 25.89
CA LEU A 336 3.58 0.81 25.96
C LEU A 336 4.20 1.70 24.86
N GLY A 337 4.98 1.13 23.94
CA GLY A 337 5.71 1.88 22.93
C GLY A 337 4.88 2.88 22.13
N ALA A 338 3.59 2.60 21.89
CA ALA A 338 2.65 3.52 21.21
C ALA A 338 1.63 4.18 22.15
N SER A 339 1.80 4.08 23.47
CA SER A 339 0.79 4.45 24.46
C SER A 339 0.96 5.87 24.98
N THR A 340 0.98 6.85 24.09
CA THR A 340 0.80 8.28 24.42
C THR A 340 -0.51 8.78 23.85
N MET A 341 -1.06 9.86 24.41
CA MET A 341 -2.31 10.46 23.92
C MET A 341 -2.18 10.90 22.47
N GLU A 342 -1.08 11.54 22.12
CA GLU A 342 -0.79 12.05 20.77
C GLU A 342 -0.63 10.91 19.77
N ALA A 343 0.07 9.84 20.15
CA ALA A 343 0.22 8.69 19.27
C ALA A 343 -1.09 7.94 19.04
N GLN A 344 -1.92 7.80 20.07
CA GLN A 344 -3.22 7.13 19.95
C GLN A 344 -4.19 7.91 19.05
N GLU A 345 -4.25 9.24 19.21
CA GLU A 345 -5.05 10.10 18.33
C GLU A 345 -4.49 10.11 16.89
N GLY A 346 -3.18 10.28 16.73
CA GLY A 346 -2.55 10.27 15.42
C GLY A 346 -2.75 8.96 14.66
N VAL A 347 -2.60 7.82 15.35
CA VAL A 347 -2.86 6.49 14.77
C VAL A 347 -4.34 6.32 14.39
N ALA A 348 -5.27 6.87 15.21
CA ALA A 348 -6.69 6.79 14.92
C ALA A 348 -7.06 7.56 13.64
N VAL A 349 -6.51 8.75 13.45
CA VAL A 349 -6.70 9.54 12.22
C VAL A 349 -6.07 8.83 11.02
N GLU A 350 -4.78 8.44 11.12
CA GLU A 350 -4.03 7.78 10.04
C GLU A 350 -4.74 6.51 9.54
N ILE A 351 -5.24 5.66 10.46
CA ILE A 351 -5.92 4.42 10.04
C ILE A 351 -7.33 4.68 9.51
N ALA A 352 -8.06 5.66 10.04
CA ALA A 352 -9.37 6.03 9.54
C ALA A 352 -9.29 6.55 8.09
N GLU A 353 -8.34 7.44 7.82
CA GLU A 353 -8.08 7.96 6.46
C GLU A 353 -7.70 6.82 5.50
N ALA A 354 -6.80 5.90 5.91
CA ALA A 354 -6.39 4.77 5.11
C ALA A 354 -7.56 3.82 4.78
N VAL A 355 -8.43 3.51 5.75
CA VAL A 355 -9.60 2.65 5.56
C VAL A 355 -10.65 3.33 4.68
N VAL A 356 -10.93 4.61 4.90
CA VAL A 356 -11.88 5.39 4.07
C VAL A 356 -11.38 5.48 2.63
N GLY A 357 -10.10 5.81 2.41
CA GLY A 357 -9.49 5.84 1.08
C GLY A 357 -9.59 4.48 0.38
N ALA A 358 -9.25 3.40 1.08
CA ALA A 358 -9.34 2.04 0.55
C ALA A 358 -10.78 1.64 0.18
N LEU A 359 -11.78 2.00 0.99
CA LEU A 359 -13.19 1.73 0.69
C LEU A 359 -13.73 2.57 -0.48
N LYS A 360 -13.14 3.74 -0.76
CA LYS A 360 -13.39 4.54 -1.96
C LYS A 360 -12.71 3.99 -3.21
N GLY A 361 -11.85 2.97 -3.06
CA GLY A 361 -11.04 2.43 -4.16
C GLY A 361 -9.77 3.23 -4.46
N GLU A 362 -9.37 4.12 -3.55
CA GLU A 362 -8.11 4.84 -3.64
C GLU A 362 -6.95 3.89 -3.32
N LEU A 363 -5.82 4.06 -4.03
CA LEU A 363 -4.62 3.28 -3.76
C LEU A 363 -3.99 3.75 -2.45
N ALA A 364 -4.02 2.91 -1.42
CA ALA A 364 -3.53 3.25 -0.10
C ALA A 364 -2.00 3.18 -0.03
N ALA A 365 -1.34 4.28 0.27
CA ALA A 365 0.11 4.33 0.48
C ALA A 365 0.59 3.49 1.68
N THR A 366 -0.34 3.08 2.55
CA THR A 366 -0.09 2.25 3.74
C THR A 366 -0.54 0.80 3.57
N ALA A 367 -0.78 0.37 2.31
CA ALA A 367 -1.12 -1.00 2.00
C ALA A 367 0.03 -1.96 2.34
N VAL A 368 -0.29 -3.07 3.00
CA VAL A 368 0.70 -4.07 3.44
C VAL A 368 0.80 -5.24 2.46
N ASN A 369 -0.34 -5.67 1.91
CA ASN A 369 -0.43 -6.83 1.02
C ASN A 369 -0.79 -6.47 -0.43
N ALA A 370 -0.56 -5.22 -0.82
CA ALA A 370 -0.65 -4.76 -2.19
C ALA A 370 0.64 -4.01 -2.59
N PRO A 371 0.94 -3.86 -3.88
CA PRO A 371 2.10 -3.09 -4.31
C PRO A 371 2.03 -1.65 -3.79
N MET A 372 2.92 -1.29 -2.88
CA MET A 372 3.07 0.08 -2.40
C MET A 372 3.89 0.90 -3.38
N VAL A 373 3.37 2.05 -3.76
CA VAL A 373 4.06 3.06 -4.57
C VAL A 373 3.94 4.40 -3.84
N PRO A 374 5.02 5.18 -3.69
CA PRO A 374 4.95 6.53 -3.11
C PRO A 374 3.87 7.38 -3.81
N ALA A 375 3.21 8.28 -3.06
CA ALA A 375 2.09 9.07 -3.58
C ALA A 375 2.47 9.91 -4.82
N GLU A 376 3.71 10.40 -4.87
CA GLU A 376 4.25 11.16 -6.01
C GLU A 376 4.33 10.28 -7.26
N VAL A 377 4.90 9.07 -7.13
CA VAL A 377 5.01 8.08 -8.20
C VAL A 377 3.63 7.57 -8.63
N LEU A 378 2.70 7.42 -7.67
CA LEU A 378 1.34 7.00 -7.94
C LEU A 378 0.60 7.99 -8.84
N THR A 379 0.73 9.29 -8.56
CA THR A 379 0.11 10.36 -9.37
C THR A 379 0.62 10.32 -10.81
N GLU A 380 1.90 10.09 -11.00
CA GLU A 380 2.55 9.98 -12.30
C GLU A 380 2.13 8.71 -13.07
N LEU A 381 2.04 7.56 -12.36
CA LEU A 381 1.70 6.28 -12.97
C LEU A 381 0.20 6.05 -13.19
N LYS A 382 -0.68 6.88 -12.64
CA LYS A 382 -2.13 6.68 -12.69
C LYS A 382 -2.70 6.36 -14.10
N PRO A 383 -2.37 7.09 -15.18
CA PRO A 383 -2.85 6.76 -16.53
C PRO A 383 -2.31 5.41 -17.05
N PHE A 384 -1.08 5.07 -16.66
CA PHE A 384 -0.46 3.80 -17.04
C PHE A 384 -1.02 2.61 -16.28
N VAL A 385 -1.56 2.80 -15.08
CA VAL A 385 -2.29 1.79 -14.30
C VAL A 385 -3.53 1.34 -15.05
N GLU A 386 -4.29 2.28 -15.60
CA GLU A 386 -5.47 1.99 -16.42
C GLU A 386 -5.09 1.31 -17.74
N LEU A 387 -4.05 1.80 -18.42
CA LEU A 387 -3.49 1.18 -19.64
C LEU A 387 -3.10 -0.27 -19.37
N ALA A 388 -2.38 -0.53 -18.27
CA ALA A 388 -1.89 -1.84 -17.89
C ALA A 388 -3.04 -2.86 -17.72
N GLU A 389 -4.10 -2.48 -17.00
CA GLU A 389 -5.28 -3.33 -16.83
C GLU A 389 -5.96 -3.63 -18.17
N LYS A 390 -6.18 -2.60 -19.00
CA LYS A 390 -6.85 -2.74 -20.29
C LYS A 390 -6.06 -3.59 -21.27
N LEU A 391 -4.74 -3.45 -21.33
CA LEU A 391 -3.89 -4.31 -22.18
C LEU A 391 -3.94 -5.77 -21.75
N GLY A 392 -3.88 -6.05 -20.44
CA GLY A 392 -4.07 -7.40 -19.92
C GLY A 392 -5.42 -8.00 -20.33
N ARG A 393 -6.49 -7.24 -20.19
CA ARG A 393 -7.86 -7.62 -20.54
C ARG A 393 -8.03 -7.87 -22.04
N LEU A 394 -7.43 -7.04 -22.88
CA LEU A 394 -7.42 -7.23 -24.33
C LEU A 394 -6.66 -8.49 -24.74
N ALA A 395 -5.45 -8.64 -24.22
CA ALA A 395 -4.58 -9.76 -24.59
C ALA A 395 -5.25 -11.12 -24.33
N VAL A 396 -5.86 -11.32 -23.15
CA VAL A 396 -6.50 -12.59 -22.81
C VAL A 396 -7.77 -12.85 -23.61
N GLN A 397 -8.53 -11.81 -23.99
CA GLN A 397 -9.72 -11.96 -24.82
C GLN A 397 -9.41 -12.41 -26.26
N LEU A 398 -8.20 -12.13 -26.74
CA LEU A 398 -7.70 -12.60 -28.05
C LEU A 398 -7.35 -14.09 -28.04
N VAL A 399 -7.16 -14.72 -26.88
CA VAL A 399 -6.83 -16.16 -26.78
C VAL A 399 -8.05 -17.00 -27.14
N ALA A 400 -7.87 -17.99 -28.03
CA ALA A 400 -8.89 -18.96 -28.38
C ALA A 400 -9.20 -19.89 -27.19
N GLY A 401 -10.49 -20.14 -26.93
CA GLY A 401 -10.92 -21.02 -25.84
C GLY A 401 -10.81 -20.43 -24.42
N GLY A 402 -10.23 -19.24 -24.24
CA GLY A 402 -10.19 -18.52 -22.94
C GLY A 402 -9.41 -19.21 -21.82
N SER A 403 -8.84 -20.40 -22.05
CA SER A 403 -8.08 -21.18 -21.09
C SER A 403 -6.76 -21.65 -21.69
N GLY A 404 -5.73 -21.83 -20.87
CA GLY A 404 -4.43 -22.33 -21.33
C GLY A 404 -3.30 -21.31 -21.36
N VAL A 405 -3.55 -20.07 -20.98
CA VAL A 405 -2.50 -19.06 -20.81
C VAL A 405 -1.57 -19.49 -19.68
N LYS A 406 -0.31 -19.78 -20.01
CA LYS A 406 0.70 -20.21 -19.04
C LYS A 406 1.88 -19.24 -18.94
N THR A 407 2.20 -18.56 -20.04
CA THR A 407 3.37 -17.68 -20.12
C THR A 407 2.97 -16.35 -20.73
N VAL A 408 3.24 -15.30 -20.01
CA VAL A 408 3.05 -13.90 -20.43
C VAL A 408 4.37 -13.17 -20.27
N LYS A 409 4.74 -12.39 -21.28
CA LYS A 409 5.86 -11.47 -21.23
C LYS A 409 5.32 -10.06 -21.29
N VAL A 410 5.79 -9.23 -20.38
CA VAL A 410 5.47 -7.79 -20.32
C VAL A 410 6.73 -7.00 -20.58
N THR A 411 6.68 -6.08 -21.54
CA THR A 411 7.78 -5.18 -21.83
C THR A 411 7.37 -3.76 -21.47
N TYR A 412 8.21 -3.11 -20.67
CA TYR A 412 8.09 -1.69 -20.31
C TYR A 412 9.18 -0.91 -21.02
N ALA A 413 8.81 -0.02 -21.91
CA ALA A 413 9.74 0.84 -22.62
C ALA A 413 9.79 2.23 -21.97
N SER A 414 10.98 2.67 -21.57
CA SER A 414 11.19 3.93 -20.87
C SER A 414 12.53 4.53 -21.23
N SER A 415 12.61 5.87 -21.20
CA SER A 415 13.88 6.60 -21.28
C SER A 415 14.54 6.80 -19.90
N ARG A 416 13.91 6.31 -18.83
CA ARG A 416 14.47 6.33 -17.46
C ARG A 416 15.33 5.09 -17.19
N ALA A 417 16.27 5.23 -16.24
CA ALA A 417 17.01 4.06 -15.77
C ALA A 417 16.08 3.01 -15.13
N PRO A 418 16.39 1.72 -15.24
CA PRO A 418 15.52 0.66 -14.71
C PRO A 418 15.21 0.77 -13.22
N ASP A 419 16.16 1.30 -12.44
CA ASP A 419 15.99 1.46 -10.98
C ASP A 419 15.08 2.64 -10.59
N ASP A 420 14.84 3.57 -11.54
CA ASP A 420 13.96 4.73 -11.33
C ASP A 420 12.49 4.45 -11.66
N LEU A 421 12.17 3.25 -12.15
CA LEU A 421 10.82 2.86 -12.52
C LEU A 421 10.31 1.68 -11.69
N ASP A 422 9.37 1.93 -10.79
CA ASP A 422 8.68 0.87 -10.04
C ASP A 422 7.51 0.30 -10.86
N THR A 423 7.70 -0.90 -11.42
CA THR A 423 6.71 -1.58 -12.27
C THR A 423 5.75 -2.49 -11.50
N ARG A 424 5.90 -2.66 -10.18
CA ARG A 424 5.11 -3.62 -9.39
C ARG A 424 3.62 -3.40 -9.49
N LEU A 425 3.17 -2.14 -9.44
CA LEU A 425 1.76 -1.77 -9.58
C LEU A 425 1.24 -2.09 -10.99
N LEU A 426 1.97 -1.72 -12.03
CA LEU A 426 1.61 -1.98 -13.43
C LEU A 426 1.49 -3.48 -13.70
N ARG A 427 2.45 -4.28 -13.21
CA ARG A 427 2.40 -5.74 -13.28
C ARG A 427 1.13 -6.29 -12.63
N ALA A 428 0.80 -5.84 -11.42
CA ALA A 428 -0.39 -6.32 -10.72
C ALA A 428 -1.68 -5.97 -11.49
N MET A 429 -1.74 -4.82 -12.14
CA MET A 429 -2.88 -4.41 -12.95
C MET A 429 -2.98 -5.18 -14.27
N ILE A 430 -1.86 -5.43 -14.95
CA ILE A 430 -1.85 -6.34 -16.12
C ILE A 430 -2.32 -7.73 -15.71
N THR A 431 -1.82 -8.25 -14.57
CA THR A 431 -2.22 -9.55 -14.04
C THR A 431 -3.72 -9.60 -13.74
N LYS A 432 -4.27 -8.56 -13.10
CA LYS A 432 -5.71 -8.41 -12.89
C LYS A 432 -6.46 -8.47 -14.22
N GLY A 433 -6.07 -7.65 -15.19
CA GLY A 433 -6.70 -7.61 -16.51
C GLY A 433 -6.68 -8.97 -17.24
N LEU A 434 -5.59 -9.72 -17.13
CA LEU A 434 -5.45 -11.08 -17.71
C LEU A 434 -6.37 -12.09 -17.03
N ILE A 435 -6.50 -12.05 -15.71
CA ILE A 435 -7.18 -13.08 -14.93
C ILE A 435 -8.69 -12.83 -14.80
N GLU A 436 -9.11 -11.58 -14.62
CA GLU A 436 -10.50 -11.21 -14.35
C GLU A 436 -11.49 -11.76 -15.40
N PRO A 437 -11.23 -11.66 -16.75
CA PRO A 437 -12.16 -12.16 -17.77
C PRO A 437 -12.29 -13.68 -17.81
N ILE A 438 -11.34 -14.42 -17.25
CA ILE A 438 -11.28 -15.90 -17.27
C ILE A 438 -11.46 -16.51 -15.87
N SER A 439 -11.74 -15.70 -14.86
CA SER A 439 -11.90 -16.14 -13.47
C SER A 439 -13.37 -16.13 -13.06
N SER A 440 -13.77 -17.13 -12.28
CA SER A 440 -15.05 -17.15 -11.57
C SER A 440 -14.96 -16.49 -10.19
N VAL A 441 -13.75 -16.19 -9.72
CA VAL A 441 -13.49 -15.54 -8.43
C VAL A 441 -13.24 -14.06 -8.68
N PHE A 442 -13.71 -13.23 -7.76
CA PHE A 442 -13.43 -11.78 -7.80
C PHE A 442 -11.92 -11.54 -7.70
N VAL A 443 -11.37 -10.86 -8.69
CA VAL A 443 -9.94 -10.54 -8.79
C VAL A 443 -9.74 -9.04 -8.64
N ASN A 444 -8.85 -8.66 -7.75
CA ASN A 444 -8.48 -7.27 -7.52
C ASN A 444 -6.94 -7.12 -7.43
N LEU A 445 -6.46 -5.91 -7.14
CA LEU A 445 -5.04 -5.61 -7.00
C LEU A 445 -4.33 -6.47 -5.94
N VAL A 446 -5.05 -6.87 -4.89
CA VAL A 446 -4.50 -7.62 -3.76
C VAL A 446 -4.25 -9.09 -4.14
N ASN A 447 -5.22 -9.75 -4.78
CA ASN A 447 -5.17 -11.19 -5.05
C ASN A 447 -4.79 -11.57 -6.48
N ALA A 448 -4.55 -10.61 -7.36
CA ALA A 448 -4.23 -10.88 -8.77
C ALA A 448 -3.03 -11.82 -8.93
N ASP A 449 -1.89 -11.49 -8.33
CA ASP A 449 -0.67 -12.31 -8.40
C ASP A 449 -0.84 -13.67 -7.73
N PHE A 450 -1.57 -13.75 -6.62
CA PHE A 450 -1.88 -15.00 -5.95
C PHE A 450 -2.73 -15.91 -6.85
N THR A 451 -3.80 -15.35 -7.43
CA THR A 451 -4.69 -16.08 -8.34
C THR A 451 -3.95 -16.55 -9.62
N ALA A 452 -3.06 -15.70 -10.14
CA ALA A 452 -2.21 -16.06 -11.28
C ALA A 452 -1.31 -17.26 -10.97
N LYS A 453 -0.65 -17.24 -9.81
CA LYS A 453 0.20 -18.35 -9.35
C LYS A 453 -0.58 -19.65 -9.17
N GLN A 454 -1.77 -19.60 -8.56
CA GLN A 454 -2.64 -20.77 -8.42
C GLN A 454 -3.03 -21.39 -9.78
N ARG A 455 -3.21 -20.56 -10.80
CA ARG A 455 -3.49 -21.01 -12.17
C ARG A 455 -2.26 -21.45 -12.97
N GLY A 456 -1.08 -21.38 -12.36
CA GLY A 456 0.19 -21.72 -13.01
C GLY A 456 0.64 -20.71 -14.07
N LEU A 457 0.10 -19.49 -14.03
CA LEU A 457 0.49 -18.40 -14.93
C LEU A 457 1.85 -17.84 -14.51
N ARG A 458 2.78 -17.77 -15.46
CA ARG A 458 4.10 -17.15 -15.29
C ARG A 458 4.15 -15.84 -16.05
N ILE A 459 4.44 -14.77 -15.34
CA ILE A 459 4.60 -13.43 -15.93
C ILE A 459 6.08 -13.04 -15.80
N SER A 460 6.73 -12.83 -16.94
CA SER A 460 8.09 -12.31 -17.05
C SER A 460 8.05 -10.83 -17.43
N GLU A 461 8.95 -10.06 -16.89
CA GLU A 461 9.05 -8.62 -17.15
C GLU A 461 10.39 -8.32 -17.85
N GLU A 462 10.34 -7.47 -18.85
CA GLU A 462 11.50 -6.91 -19.54
C GLU A 462 11.41 -5.38 -19.53
N ARG A 463 12.53 -4.73 -19.33
CA ARG A 463 12.65 -3.27 -19.40
C ARG A 463 13.55 -2.90 -20.57
N VAL A 464 13.02 -2.09 -21.47
CA VAL A 464 13.74 -1.57 -22.64
C VAL A 464 14.02 -0.11 -22.41
N ILE A 465 15.30 0.24 -22.47
CA ILE A 465 15.75 1.64 -22.36
C ILE A 465 15.74 2.24 -23.76
N LEU A 466 15.03 3.33 -23.91
CA LEU A 466 14.94 4.10 -25.16
C LEU A 466 15.76 5.39 -25.03
N ASP A 467 16.30 5.83 -26.17
CA ASP A 467 16.88 7.17 -26.26
C ASP A 467 15.74 8.20 -26.26
N GLY A 468 15.70 9.08 -25.27
CA GLY A 468 14.63 10.08 -25.15
C GLY A 468 14.73 10.94 -23.91
N SER A 469 13.72 11.78 -23.67
CA SER A 469 13.60 12.60 -22.46
C SER A 469 13.07 11.75 -21.30
N PRO A 470 13.71 11.79 -20.12
CA PRO A 470 13.25 11.06 -18.94
C PRO A 470 12.00 11.67 -18.28
N GLU A 471 11.38 12.69 -18.89
CA GLU A 471 10.20 13.38 -18.34
C GLU A 471 8.99 12.47 -18.24
N LYS A 472 8.81 11.54 -19.18
CA LYS A 472 7.73 10.55 -19.12
C LYS A 472 8.18 9.29 -18.39
N PRO A 473 7.33 8.68 -17.56
CA PRO A 473 7.68 7.43 -16.87
C PRO A 473 7.80 6.26 -17.85
N LEU A 474 6.94 6.21 -18.87
CA LEU A 474 6.89 5.15 -19.89
C LEU A 474 6.54 5.72 -21.26
N GLU A 475 7.14 5.15 -22.30
CA GLU A 475 6.76 5.40 -23.68
C GLU A 475 5.67 4.42 -24.13
N TYR A 476 5.82 3.13 -23.84
CA TYR A 476 4.76 2.15 -24.09
C TYR A 476 4.84 0.95 -23.13
N ILE A 477 3.73 0.20 -23.07
CA ILE A 477 3.64 -1.11 -22.44
C ILE A 477 3.23 -2.12 -23.50
N GLN A 478 3.94 -3.26 -23.57
CA GLN A 478 3.60 -4.36 -24.48
C GLN A 478 3.33 -5.63 -23.66
N VAL A 479 2.25 -6.34 -24.02
CA VAL A 479 1.86 -7.62 -23.41
C VAL A 479 1.88 -8.68 -24.50
N GLN A 480 2.63 -9.76 -24.27
CA GLN A 480 2.78 -10.90 -25.18
C GLN A 480 2.34 -12.18 -24.50
N ILE A 481 1.54 -13.01 -25.19
CA ILE A 481 1.10 -14.31 -24.70
C ILE A 481 1.62 -15.39 -25.64
N ALA A 482 2.46 -16.28 -25.10
CA ALA A 482 3.09 -17.34 -25.84
C ALA A 482 2.32 -18.67 -25.76
N ASN A 483 2.50 -19.52 -26.78
CA ASN A 483 1.99 -20.90 -26.84
C ASN A 483 0.46 -21.00 -26.71
N VAL A 484 -0.26 -20.11 -27.36
CA VAL A 484 -1.73 -20.09 -27.40
C VAL A 484 -2.23 -19.91 -28.85
N GLU A 485 -3.43 -20.38 -29.11
CA GLU A 485 -4.14 -20.05 -30.34
C GLU A 485 -4.88 -18.72 -30.18
N SER A 486 -4.98 -17.95 -31.25
CA SER A 486 -5.69 -16.65 -31.23
C SER A 486 -7.06 -16.77 -31.90
N LYS A 487 -8.06 -16.06 -31.37
CA LYS A 487 -9.36 -15.83 -32.04
C LYS A 487 -9.25 -14.84 -33.19
N PHE A 488 -8.16 -14.11 -33.24
CA PHE A 488 -7.85 -13.10 -34.23
C PHE A 488 -6.40 -13.33 -34.68
N ALA A 489 -6.22 -14.02 -35.81
CA ALA A 489 -4.89 -14.47 -36.27
C ALA A 489 -3.93 -13.29 -36.46
N SER A 490 -4.46 -12.10 -36.83
CA SER A 490 -3.68 -10.87 -36.97
C SER A 490 -3.10 -10.32 -35.66
N ALA A 491 -3.53 -10.83 -34.50
CA ALA A 491 -2.92 -10.50 -33.21
C ALA A 491 -1.62 -11.28 -32.96
N ILE A 492 -1.32 -12.30 -33.79
CA ILE A 492 -0.07 -13.04 -33.69
C ILE A 492 1.03 -12.26 -34.41
N SER A 493 2.09 -11.94 -33.68
CA SER A 493 3.27 -11.28 -34.21
C SER A 493 4.18 -12.26 -34.99
N ASP A 494 5.19 -11.75 -35.65
CA ASP A 494 6.17 -12.56 -36.39
C ASP A 494 6.92 -13.55 -35.48
N SER A 495 6.97 -13.30 -34.15
CA SER A 495 7.50 -14.26 -33.18
C SER A 495 6.55 -15.40 -32.81
N GLY A 496 5.33 -15.40 -33.33
CA GLY A 496 4.32 -16.44 -33.05
C GLY A 496 3.53 -16.24 -31.73
N GLU A 497 3.58 -15.06 -31.15
CA GLU A 497 2.93 -14.71 -29.90
C GLU A 497 1.79 -13.72 -30.12
N ILE A 498 0.70 -13.85 -29.38
CA ILE A 498 -0.31 -12.77 -29.30
C ILE A 498 0.36 -11.56 -28.70
N THR A 499 0.35 -10.44 -29.42
CA THR A 499 1.02 -9.20 -29.00
C THR A 499 0.03 -8.04 -29.05
N VAL A 500 -0.07 -7.30 -27.94
CA VAL A 500 -0.75 -6.01 -27.85
C VAL A 500 0.17 -4.98 -27.22
N GLU A 501 0.17 -3.75 -27.74
CA GLU A 501 0.99 -2.65 -27.24
C GLU A 501 0.15 -1.41 -27.12
N GLY A 502 0.43 -0.61 -26.12
CA GLY A 502 -0.27 0.65 -25.89
C GLY A 502 0.59 1.67 -25.19
N LEU A 503 0.15 2.91 -25.28
CA LEU A 503 0.76 4.05 -24.63
C LEU A 503 -0.30 5.00 -24.08
N VAL A 504 0.14 6.02 -23.37
CA VAL A 504 -0.74 7.08 -22.86
C VAL A 504 -0.52 8.35 -23.68
N LYS A 505 -1.60 8.87 -24.29
CA LYS A 505 -1.66 10.16 -24.98
C LYS A 505 -2.59 11.09 -24.22
N ASP A 506 -2.10 12.25 -23.83
CA ASP A 506 -2.89 13.29 -23.12
C ASP A 506 -3.69 12.74 -21.91
N GLY A 507 -3.09 11.77 -21.20
CA GLY A 507 -3.71 11.12 -20.05
C GLY A 507 -4.70 9.98 -20.38
N ILE A 508 -4.93 9.69 -21.67
CA ILE A 508 -5.85 8.65 -22.15
C ILE A 508 -5.05 7.43 -22.63
N PRO A 509 -5.38 6.20 -22.18
CA PRO A 509 -4.80 4.97 -22.69
C PRO A 509 -5.16 4.74 -24.17
N HIS A 510 -4.17 4.42 -24.99
CA HIS A 510 -4.33 4.06 -26.40
C HIS A 510 -3.74 2.70 -26.70
N LEU A 511 -4.41 1.91 -27.55
CA LEU A 511 -3.87 0.75 -28.22
C LEU A 511 -3.11 1.22 -29.45
N THR A 512 -1.83 0.83 -29.57
CA THR A 512 -0.95 1.26 -30.66
C THR A 512 -0.52 0.15 -31.58
N LYS A 513 -0.58 -1.12 -31.09
CA LYS A 513 -0.20 -2.27 -31.89
C LYS A 513 -0.99 -3.51 -31.55
N VAL A 514 -1.36 -4.27 -32.57
CA VAL A 514 -1.98 -5.60 -32.47
C VAL A 514 -1.23 -6.54 -33.43
N GLY A 515 -0.55 -7.55 -32.91
CA GLY A 515 0.34 -8.40 -33.71
C GLY A 515 1.43 -7.55 -34.39
N SER A 516 1.50 -7.61 -35.71
CA SER A 516 2.41 -6.81 -36.54
C SER A 516 1.80 -5.53 -37.09
N PHE A 517 0.53 -5.22 -36.75
CA PHE A 517 -0.19 -4.05 -37.28
C PHE A 517 -0.12 -2.87 -36.30
N GLU A 518 0.27 -1.72 -36.80
CA GLU A 518 0.17 -0.46 -36.07
C GLU A 518 -1.25 0.11 -36.19
N VAL A 519 -1.84 0.47 -35.06
CA VAL A 519 -3.15 1.10 -34.93
C VAL A 519 -3.06 2.30 -33.99
N ASP A 520 -4.09 3.09 -33.90
CA ASP A 520 -4.17 4.17 -32.90
C ASP A 520 -5.62 4.36 -32.48
N VAL A 521 -5.99 3.77 -31.35
CA VAL A 521 -7.36 3.74 -30.84
C VAL A 521 -7.35 4.01 -29.34
N SER A 522 -8.17 4.97 -28.88
CA SER A 522 -8.37 5.14 -27.44
C SER A 522 -9.01 3.90 -26.84
N LEU A 523 -8.52 3.52 -25.65
CA LEU A 523 -9.05 2.39 -24.89
C LEU A 523 -10.24 2.81 -24.01
N GLU A 524 -11.17 3.57 -24.58
CA GLU A 524 -12.44 3.96 -23.97
C GLU A 524 -13.57 3.18 -24.64
N GLY A 525 -14.53 2.66 -23.84
CA GLY A 525 -15.59 1.81 -24.36
C GLY A 525 -15.10 0.40 -24.75
N SER A 526 -15.65 -0.16 -25.83
CA SER A 526 -15.30 -1.47 -26.37
C SER A 526 -14.69 -1.35 -27.76
N ILE A 527 -13.98 -2.36 -28.21
CA ILE A 527 -13.25 -2.33 -29.49
C ILE A 527 -13.70 -3.47 -30.41
N ILE A 528 -13.91 -3.17 -31.67
CA ILE A 528 -14.02 -4.15 -32.75
C ILE A 528 -12.71 -4.11 -33.55
N LEU A 529 -12.06 -5.26 -33.71
CA LEU A 529 -10.94 -5.41 -34.63
C LEU A 529 -11.42 -6.21 -35.86
N CYS A 530 -11.17 -5.66 -37.05
CA CYS A 530 -11.46 -6.32 -38.31
C CYS A 530 -10.18 -6.44 -39.15
N ARG A 531 -9.83 -7.64 -39.57
CA ARG A 531 -8.82 -7.83 -40.60
C ARG A 531 -9.49 -7.80 -41.97
N GLN A 532 -8.94 -7.02 -42.87
CA GLN A 532 -9.51 -6.81 -44.21
C GLN A 532 -8.45 -6.61 -45.27
N VAL A 533 -8.86 -6.79 -46.51
CA VAL A 533 -8.11 -6.29 -47.67
C VAL A 533 -8.35 -4.78 -47.78
N ASP A 534 -7.26 -4.00 -47.79
CA ASP A 534 -7.33 -2.53 -47.87
C ASP A 534 -7.93 -2.07 -49.22
N GLN A 535 -9.18 -1.65 -49.20
CA GLN A 535 -9.89 -1.18 -50.40
C GLN A 535 -10.85 -0.02 -50.06
N PRO A 536 -11.15 0.82 -51.06
CA PRO A 536 -12.09 1.95 -50.86
C PRO A 536 -13.48 1.50 -50.38
N GLY A 537 -14.10 2.25 -49.50
CA GLY A 537 -15.46 2.05 -49.01
C GLY A 537 -15.59 1.24 -47.73
N MET A 538 -14.55 0.51 -47.26
CA MET A 538 -14.62 -0.36 -46.09
C MET A 538 -15.06 0.38 -44.82
N ILE A 539 -14.47 1.55 -44.55
CA ILE A 539 -14.84 2.39 -43.39
C ILE A 539 -16.34 2.74 -43.45
N GLY A 540 -16.82 3.16 -44.63
CA GLY A 540 -18.22 3.50 -44.83
C GLY A 540 -19.15 2.30 -44.64
N THR A 541 -18.80 1.13 -45.16
CA THR A 541 -19.61 -0.09 -45.05
C THR A 541 -19.79 -0.49 -43.58
N VAL A 542 -18.70 -0.58 -42.83
CA VAL A 542 -18.76 -0.97 -41.41
C VAL A 542 -19.43 0.11 -40.56
N GLY A 543 -19.12 1.38 -40.83
CA GLY A 543 -19.77 2.51 -40.16
C GLY A 543 -21.29 2.57 -40.40
N SER A 544 -21.75 2.24 -41.61
CA SER A 544 -23.20 2.17 -41.92
C SER A 544 -23.87 1.02 -41.15
N ILE A 545 -23.26 -0.15 -41.08
CA ILE A 545 -23.80 -1.30 -40.30
C ILE A 545 -23.98 -0.91 -38.82
N LEU A 546 -22.99 -0.26 -38.23
CA LEU A 546 -23.06 0.18 -36.84
C LEU A 546 -24.08 1.29 -36.63
N GLY A 547 -24.14 2.25 -37.55
CA GLY A 547 -25.10 3.37 -37.51
C GLY A 547 -26.55 2.92 -37.64
N GLU A 548 -26.87 1.95 -38.49
CA GLU A 548 -28.21 1.37 -38.63
C GLU A 548 -28.69 0.71 -37.32
N GLU A 549 -27.80 0.21 -36.51
CA GLU A 549 -28.09 -0.39 -35.20
C GLU A 549 -27.98 0.63 -34.05
N ASN A 550 -27.84 1.90 -34.38
CA ASN A 550 -27.70 3.00 -33.41
C ASN A 550 -26.50 2.82 -32.44
N VAL A 551 -25.42 2.17 -32.93
CA VAL A 551 -24.16 2.05 -32.20
C VAL A 551 -23.27 3.23 -32.57
N ASN A 552 -22.89 4.01 -31.54
CA ASN A 552 -22.01 5.14 -31.76
C ASN A 552 -20.56 4.68 -31.86
N VAL A 553 -19.87 5.23 -32.90
CA VAL A 553 -18.43 5.01 -33.10
C VAL A 553 -17.66 6.14 -32.46
N SER A 554 -16.91 5.86 -31.42
CA SER A 554 -16.11 6.86 -30.71
C SER A 554 -14.78 7.13 -31.42
N PHE A 555 -14.22 6.11 -32.07
CA PHE A 555 -12.93 6.20 -32.73
C PHE A 555 -12.78 5.15 -33.84
N MET A 556 -11.97 5.44 -34.87
CA MET A 556 -11.65 4.49 -35.93
C MET A 556 -10.22 4.70 -36.44
N SER A 557 -9.46 3.62 -36.52
CA SER A 557 -8.10 3.59 -37.06
C SER A 557 -7.93 2.43 -38.01
N VAL A 558 -7.12 2.62 -39.06
CA VAL A 558 -6.78 1.56 -40.01
C VAL A 558 -5.26 1.46 -40.12
N GLY A 559 -4.73 0.39 -39.53
CA GLY A 559 -3.33 -0.01 -39.66
C GLY A 559 -3.15 -0.92 -40.88
N ARG A 560 -2.26 -0.56 -41.81
CA ARG A 560 -2.01 -1.32 -43.03
C ARG A 560 -0.53 -1.66 -43.21
N ILE A 561 -0.25 -2.85 -43.70
CA ILE A 561 1.12 -3.24 -44.07
C ILE A 561 1.58 -2.44 -45.30
N ALA A 562 0.71 -2.31 -46.28
CA ALA A 562 0.94 -1.53 -47.49
C ALA A 562 -0.40 -1.23 -48.19
N PRO A 563 -0.49 -0.21 -49.05
CA PRO A 563 -1.70 0.10 -49.82
C PRO A 563 -2.20 -1.12 -50.62
N ARG A 564 -3.50 -1.39 -50.51
CA ARG A 564 -4.18 -2.53 -51.17
C ARG A 564 -3.68 -3.92 -50.73
N LYS A 565 -3.02 -4.02 -49.60
CA LYS A 565 -2.61 -5.26 -48.91
C LYS A 565 -3.52 -5.53 -47.72
N GLN A 566 -3.05 -6.31 -46.80
CA GLN A 566 -3.74 -6.57 -45.53
C GLN A 566 -3.74 -5.32 -44.62
N ALA A 567 -4.87 -5.10 -43.98
CA ALA A 567 -5.07 -4.04 -43.01
C ALA A 567 -5.88 -4.54 -41.82
N VAL A 568 -5.63 -3.97 -40.66
CA VAL A 568 -6.47 -4.12 -39.46
C VAL A 568 -7.18 -2.80 -39.21
N MET A 569 -8.50 -2.82 -39.19
CA MET A 569 -9.33 -1.72 -38.77
C MET A 569 -9.74 -1.92 -37.32
N ALA A 570 -9.39 -0.98 -36.46
CA ALA A 570 -9.76 -0.93 -35.05
C ALA A 570 -10.80 0.16 -34.84
N ILE A 571 -11.93 -0.20 -34.24
CA ILE A 571 -13.11 0.67 -34.09
C ILE A 571 -13.49 0.70 -32.61
N GLY A 572 -13.46 1.89 -32.00
CA GLY A 572 -14.02 2.12 -30.67
C GLY A 572 -15.54 2.32 -30.77
N VAL A 573 -16.29 1.68 -29.89
CA VAL A 573 -17.74 1.77 -29.81
C VAL A 573 -18.20 2.01 -28.38
N ASP A 574 -19.20 2.89 -28.23
CA ASP A 574 -19.70 3.26 -26.90
C ASP A 574 -20.66 2.20 -26.35
N GLU A 575 -21.46 1.57 -27.23
CA GLU A 575 -22.38 0.51 -26.86
C GLU A 575 -21.92 -0.83 -27.41
N GLN A 576 -22.36 -1.93 -26.78
CA GLN A 576 -22.11 -3.27 -27.28
C GLN A 576 -22.99 -3.55 -28.50
N PRO A 577 -22.42 -3.78 -29.71
CA PRO A 577 -23.19 -4.14 -30.89
C PRO A 577 -23.98 -5.44 -30.69
N SER A 578 -25.14 -5.53 -31.36
CA SER A 578 -25.93 -6.78 -31.36
C SER A 578 -25.16 -7.91 -32.04
N LYS A 579 -25.52 -9.15 -31.72
CA LYS A 579 -24.93 -10.32 -32.40
C LYS A 579 -25.20 -10.28 -33.92
N GLU A 580 -26.32 -9.70 -34.31
CA GLU A 580 -26.72 -9.53 -35.71
C GLU A 580 -25.81 -8.52 -36.43
N SER A 581 -25.53 -7.37 -35.79
CA SER A 581 -24.60 -6.36 -36.31
C SER A 581 -23.19 -6.93 -36.49
N LEU A 582 -22.70 -7.66 -35.48
CA LEU A 582 -21.39 -8.30 -35.55
C LEU A 582 -21.33 -9.35 -36.64
N LYS A 583 -22.41 -10.14 -36.85
CA LYS A 583 -22.50 -11.08 -37.95
C LYS A 583 -22.49 -10.37 -39.30
N ARG A 584 -23.28 -9.29 -39.46
CA ARG A 584 -23.29 -8.48 -40.70
C ARG A 584 -21.91 -7.90 -41.05
N ILE A 585 -21.15 -7.49 -40.04
CA ILE A 585 -19.75 -7.06 -40.23
C ILE A 585 -18.91 -8.23 -40.78
N GLY A 586 -19.02 -9.43 -40.18
CA GLY A 586 -18.30 -10.61 -40.61
C GLY A 586 -18.73 -11.12 -42.02
N ASP A 587 -19.96 -10.83 -42.44
CA ASP A 587 -20.47 -11.23 -43.78
C ASP A 587 -20.00 -10.27 -44.90
N VAL A 588 -19.29 -9.16 -44.57
CA VAL A 588 -18.69 -8.27 -45.57
C VAL A 588 -17.55 -9.00 -46.32
N PRO A 589 -17.63 -9.18 -47.66
CA PRO A 589 -16.69 -10.06 -48.38
C PRO A 589 -15.21 -9.71 -48.26
N ALA A 590 -14.88 -8.46 -47.93
CA ALA A 590 -13.51 -8.01 -47.77
C ALA A 590 -12.98 -8.16 -46.33
N ILE A 591 -13.83 -8.51 -45.37
CA ILE A 591 -13.45 -8.78 -43.97
C ILE A 591 -13.16 -10.28 -43.87
N GLU A 592 -11.92 -10.63 -43.56
CA GLU A 592 -11.46 -12.02 -43.45
C GLU A 592 -11.66 -12.57 -42.03
N GLU A 593 -11.52 -11.71 -41.02
CA GLU A 593 -11.76 -12.04 -39.60
C GLU A 593 -12.16 -10.81 -38.81
N PHE A 594 -12.89 -11.01 -37.74
CA PHE A 594 -13.19 -9.93 -36.78
C PHE A 594 -13.32 -10.48 -35.37
N VAL A 595 -13.11 -9.60 -34.39
CA VAL A 595 -13.31 -9.89 -32.98
C VAL A 595 -13.85 -8.64 -32.26
N PHE A 596 -14.79 -8.85 -31.34
CA PHE A 596 -15.28 -7.83 -30.41
C PHE A 596 -14.61 -8.02 -29.05
N LEU A 597 -14.02 -6.94 -28.52
CA LEU A 597 -13.27 -6.92 -27.27
C LEU A 597 -13.93 -5.95 -26.30
N LYS A 598 -14.24 -6.41 -25.11
CA LYS A 598 -14.87 -5.64 -24.06
C LYS A 598 -13.81 -5.10 -23.09
N LEU A 599 -13.73 -3.77 -22.94
CA LEU A 599 -12.77 -3.11 -22.03
C LEU A 599 -13.30 -2.93 -20.62
#